data_9f8f5829b361c7b9d72265a4d4af18c0
#
_entry.id   9f8f5829b361c7b9d72265a4d4af18c0
#
_cell.length_a   1.000
_cell.length_b   1.000
_cell.length_c   1.000
_cell.angle_alpha   90.00
_cell.angle_beta   90.00
_cell.angle_gamma   90.00
#
_symmetry.space_group_name_H-M   'P 1'
#
loop_
_entity.id
_entity.type
_entity.pdbx_description
1 polymer ?
#
loop_
_entity_poly.entity_id
_entity_poly.type
_entity_poly.pdbx_seq_one_letter_code
_entity_poly.pdbx_strand_id
1 'polypeptide(L)'
;MCIRDSLDLAWRLCRGVVSNAILLVRDGMLVGLGSGQVSRVDACRGAVEKARQFQGASGATGAVAASDAFFPFADGPQVLLDAGVTAIVQPGGSMRDAEVLADVDAAGAAMLVTGTRHFRH
;
A
#
# COMPACT_ATOMS: atom_id res chain seq x y z
N MET A 1 3.49 -11.96 13.59
CA MET A 1 2.55 -10.83 13.67
C MET A 1 1.43 -11.07 12.67
N CYS A 2 0.17 -10.86 13.06
CA CYS A 2 -0.95 -11.07 12.15
C CYS A 2 -1.11 -9.92 11.16
N ILE A 3 -1.83 -10.17 10.07
CA ILE A 3 -2.07 -9.17 9.01
C ILE A 3 -2.70 -7.90 9.56
N ARG A 4 -3.64 -8.03 10.50
CA ARG A 4 -4.31 -6.90 11.13
C ARG A 4 -3.32 -5.98 11.86
N ASP A 5 -2.40 -6.56 12.62
CA ASP A 5 -1.39 -5.80 13.35
C ASP A 5 -0.43 -5.10 12.40
N SER A 6 -0.06 -5.77 11.30
CA SER A 6 0.78 -5.18 10.26
C SER A 6 0.08 -4.04 9.53
N LEU A 7 -1.23 -4.17 9.26
CA LEU A 7 -2.03 -3.09 8.67
C LEU A 7 -2.11 -1.87 9.59
N ASP A 8 -2.32 -2.10 10.88
CA ASP A 8 -2.36 -1.02 11.88
C ASP A 8 -1.03 -0.28 11.95
N LEU A 9 0.07 -1.02 12.00
CA LEU A 9 1.41 -0.43 11.99
C LEU A 9 1.66 0.38 10.72
N ALA A 10 1.36 -0.19 9.56
CA ALA A 10 1.53 0.50 8.29
C ALA A 10 0.71 1.79 8.21
N TRP A 11 -0.53 1.74 8.68
CA TRP A 11 -1.41 2.91 8.71
C TRP A 11 -0.86 4.02 9.60
N ARG A 12 -0.36 3.66 10.79
CA ARG A 12 0.24 4.63 11.72
C ARG A 12 1.50 5.26 11.16
N LEU A 13 2.37 4.46 10.54
CA LEU A 13 3.60 4.96 9.91
C LEU A 13 3.29 5.91 8.76
N CYS A 14 2.19 5.68 8.05
CA CYS A 14 1.78 6.51 6.92
C CYS A 14 1.60 7.99 7.27
N ARG A 15 1.30 8.29 8.52
CA ARG A 15 1.11 9.67 8.99
C ARG A 15 2.39 10.52 8.92
N GLY A 16 3.55 9.86 8.96
CA GLY A 16 4.84 10.55 9.03
C GLY A 16 5.52 10.77 7.70
N VAL A 17 4.91 10.38 6.59
CA VAL A 17 5.57 10.42 5.28
C VAL A 17 4.93 11.45 4.34
N VAL A 18 5.74 11.93 3.39
CA VAL A 18 5.32 12.93 2.41
C VAL A 18 4.53 12.28 1.27
N SER A 19 3.36 12.83 0.98
CA SER A 19 2.51 12.36 -0.13
C SER A 19 3.20 12.53 -1.50
N ASN A 20 2.96 11.74 -2.49
CA ASN A 20 2.17 10.51 -2.46
C ASN A 20 3.00 9.40 -1.82
N ALA A 21 2.43 8.67 -0.88
CA ALA A 21 3.18 7.68 -0.11
C ALA A 21 2.49 6.32 -0.07
N ILE A 22 3.30 5.28 -0.21
CA ILE A 22 2.92 3.88 0.00
C ILE A 22 3.96 3.25 0.91
N LEU A 23 3.50 2.57 1.94
CA LEU A 23 4.35 1.82 2.86
C LEU A 23 4.04 0.33 2.76
N LEU A 24 5.08 -0.48 2.80
CA LEU A 24 4.97 -1.94 2.86
C LEU A 24 5.52 -2.42 4.19
N VAL A 25 4.71 -3.21 4.91
CA VAL A 25 5.08 -3.78 6.20
C VAL A 25 4.91 -5.29 6.14
N ARG A 26 5.89 -6.03 6.66
CA ARG A 26 5.83 -7.48 6.80
C ARG A 26 6.42 -7.89 8.14
N ASP A 27 5.67 -8.71 8.88
CA ASP A 27 6.10 -9.23 10.19
C ASP A 27 6.52 -8.12 11.16
N GLY A 28 5.78 -7.01 11.18
CA GLY A 28 6.05 -5.88 12.08
C GLY A 28 7.20 -4.99 11.66
N MET A 29 7.73 -5.14 10.45
CA MET A 29 8.87 -4.38 9.97
C MET A 29 8.52 -3.65 8.67
N LEU A 30 8.91 -2.39 8.57
CA LEU A 30 8.82 -1.63 7.32
C LEU A 30 9.82 -2.21 6.33
N VAL A 31 9.31 -2.76 5.22
CA VAL A 31 10.14 -3.39 4.19
C VAL A 31 10.24 -2.58 2.90
N GLY A 32 9.32 -1.65 2.68
CA GLY A 32 9.33 -0.81 1.50
C GLY A 32 8.64 0.52 1.73
N LEU A 33 9.09 1.56 1.03
CA LEU A 33 8.56 2.90 1.14
C LEU A 33 8.70 3.62 -0.19
N GLY A 34 7.58 4.13 -0.72
CA GLY A 34 7.58 5.13 -1.77
C GLY A 34 6.92 6.39 -1.22
N SER A 35 7.63 7.52 -1.19
CA SER A 35 7.11 8.78 -0.64
C SER A 35 7.52 9.96 -1.49
N GLY A 36 6.75 11.05 -1.41
CA GLY A 36 7.02 12.27 -2.18
C GLY A 36 6.90 12.08 -3.68
N GLN A 37 6.18 11.06 -4.14
CA GLN A 37 6.08 10.74 -5.56
C GLN A 37 5.01 11.57 -6.26
N VAL A 38 5.19 11.76 -7.57
CA VAL A 38 4.26 12.58 -8.37
C VAL A 38 2.94 11.86 -8.64
N SER A 39 2.91 10.54 -8.56
CA SER A 39 1.68 9.76 -8.74
C SER A 39 1.59 8.61 -7.76
N ARG A 40 0.37 8.09 -7.58
CA ARG A 40 0.12 6.94 -6.69
C ARG A 40 0.79 5.67 -7.23
N VAL A 41 0.74 5.46 -8.54
CA VAL A 41 1.38 4.29 -9.15
C VAL A 41 2.91 4.33 -9.02
N ASP A 42 3.51 5.51 -9.10
CA ASP A 42 4.95 5.67 -8.87
C ASP A 42 5.32 5.38 -7.42
N ALA A 43 4.49 5.79 -6.47
CA ALA A 43 4.69 5.47 -5.06
C ALA A 43 4.63 3.95 -4.83
N CYS A 44 3.69 3.25 -5.48
CA CYS A 44 3.58 1.79 -5.39
C CYS A 44 4.83 1.10 -5.98
N ARG A 45 5.27 1.52 -7.15
CA ARG A 45 6.49 0.97 -7.78
C ARG A 45 7.72 1.22 -6.92
N GLY A 46 7.86 2.42 -6.38
CA GLY A 46 8.98 2.77 -5.50
C GLY A 46 9.01 1.93 -4.24
N ALA A 47 7.87 1.70 -3.61
CA ALA A 47 7.77 0.88 -2.42
C ALA A 47 8.17 -0.58 -2.70
N VAL A 48 7.68 -1.16 -3.80
CA VAL A 48 8.00 -2.53 -4.22
C VAL A 48 9.49 -2.65 -4.54
N GLU A 49 10.05 -1.68 -5.26
CA GLU A 49 11.46 -1.68 -5.62
C GLU A 49 12.35 -1.63 -4.38
N LYS A 50 12.01 -0.78 -3.40
CA LYS A 50 12.74 -0.71 -2.13
C LYS A 50 12.68 -2.03 -1.38
N ALA A 51 11.52 -2.67 -1.32
CA ALA A 51 11.37 -3.96 -0.66
C ALA A 51 12.26 -5.02 -1.33
N ARG A 52 12.31 -5.04 -2.66
CA ARG A 52 13.14 -5.98 -3.42
C ARG A 52 14.63 -5.68 -3.25
N GLN A 53 14.99 -4.42 -3.16
CA GLN A 53 16.38 -3.98 -2.99
C GLN A 53 16.97 -4.43 -1.65
N PHE A 54 16.19 -4.34 -0.57
CA PHE A 54 16.67 -4.62 0.78
C PHE A 54 16.32 -6.02 1.28
N GLN A 55 15.29 -6.67 0.74
CA GLN A 55 14.80 -7.97 1.20
C GLN A 55 14.88 -9.07 0.12
N GLY A 56 15.41 -8.75 -1.05
CA GLY A 56 15.49 -9.69 -2.17
C GLY A 56 14.28 -9.67 -3.08
N ALA A 57 14.28 -10.50 -4.13
CA ALA A 57 13.27 -10.49 -5.20
C ALA A 57 11.84 -10.70 -4.69
N SER A 58 11.66 -11.41 -3.56
CA SER A 58 10.35 -11.66 -2.95
C SER A 58 10.06 -10.73 -1.78
N GLY A 59 10.73 -9.60 -1.70
CA GLY A 59 10.66 -8.69 -0.55
C GLY A 59 9.27 -8.16 -0.22
N ALA A 60 8.42 -7.97 -1.23
CA ALA A 60 7.04 -7.52 -1.04
C ALA A 60 6.05 -8.67 -0.86
N THR A 61 6.46 -9.92 -1.07
CA THR A 61 5.57 -11.07 -0.97
C THR A 61 5.11 -11.28 0.48
N GLY A 62 3.79 -11.34 0.67
CA GLY A 62 3.20 -11.49 2.00
C GLY A 62 3.14 -10.18 2.79
N ALA A 63 3.62 -9.07 2.24
CA ALA A 63 3.56 -7.78 2.90
C ALA A 63 2.14 -7.22 2.88
N VAL A 64 1.88 -6.25 3.76
CA VAL A 64 0.68 -5.41 3.72
C VAL A 64 1.08 -4.00 3.31
N ALA A 65 0.18 -3.29 2.64
CA ALA A 65 0.44 -1.95 2.14
C ALA A 65 -0.49 -0.93 2.80
N ALA A 66 0.04 0.27 3.04
CA ALA A 66 -0.77 1.42 3.44
C ALA A 66 -0.57 2.55 2.45
N SER A 67 -1.66 3.20 2.07
CA SER A 67 -1.67 4.38 1.22
C SER A 67 -2.17 5.59 2.01
N ASP A 68 -1.50 6.73 1.87
CA ASP A 68 -1.86 7.97 2.56
C ASP A 68 -3.11 8.65 1.97
N ALA A 69 -3.53 8.25 0.78
CA ALA A 69 -4.74 8.74 0.13
C ALA A 69 -5.38 7.64 -0.72
N PHE A 70 -6.56 7.93 -1.29
CA PHE A 70 -7.24 6.96 -2.14
C PHE A 70 -6.44 6.66 -3.43
N PHE A 71 -6.72 5.49 -4.03
CA PHE A 71 -6.19 5.15 -5.34
C PHE A 71 -7.12 5.69 -6.43
N PRO A 72 -6.64 6.59 -7.30
CA PRO A 72 -7.48 7.13 -8.37
C PRO A 72 -7.82 6.11 -9.45
N PHE A 73 -6.98 5.10 -9.63
CA PHE A 73 -7.13 4.03 -10.61
C PHE A 73 -6.67 2.71 -10.02
N ALA A 74 -6.99 1.60 -10.69
CA ALA A 74 -6.59 0.26 -10.24
C ALA A 74 -5.12 -0.08 -10.54
N ASP A 75 -4.38 0.75 -11.29
CA ASP A 75 -2.99 0.50 -11.66
C ASP A 75 -2.04 0.45 -10.46
N GLY A 76 -2.22 1.33 -9.48
CA GLY A 76 -1.42 1.32 -8.25
C GLY A 76 -1.58 0.04 -7.46
N PRO A 77 -2.81 -0.32 -7.05
CA PRO A 77 -3.06 -1.61 -6.40
C PRO A 77 -2.57 -2.80 -7.19
N GLN A 78 -2.68 -2.79 -8.52
CA GLN A 78 -2.20 -3.89 -9.36
C GLN A 78 -0.70 -4.10 -9.22
N VAL A 79 0.10 -3.04 -9.16
CA VAL A 79 1.54 -3.13 -8.91
C VAL A 79 1.82 -3.85 -7.58
N LEU A 80 1.08 -3.50 -6.53
CA LEU A 80 1.22 -4.13 -5.21
C LEU A 80 0.82 -5.60 -5.23
N LEU A 81 -0.32 -5.92 -5.86
CA LEU A 81 -0.83 -7.29 -5.94
C LEU A 81 0.12 -8.18 -6.75
N ASP A 82 0.65 -7.68 -7.86
CA ASP A 82 1.62 -8.41 -8.69
C ASP A 82 2.92 -8.71 -7.92
N ALA A 83 3.26 -7.89 -6.96
CA ALA A 83 4.45 -8.08 -6.11
C ALA A 83 4.21 -9.04 -4.93
N GLY A 84 2.96 -9.48 -4.72
CA GLY A 84 2.62 -10.44 -3.66
C GLY A 84 2.06 -9.82 -2.38
N VAL A 85 1.68 -8.54 -2.41
CA VAL A 85 1.00 -7.87 -1.28
C VAL A 85 -0.34 -8.57 -1.03
N THR A 86 -0.64 -8.86 0.23
CA THR A 86 -1.82 -9.65 0.62
C THR A 86 -2.95 -8.82 1.22
N ALA A 87 -2.67 -7.60 1.63
CA ALA A 87 -3.69 -6.70 2.17
C ALA A 87 -3.28 -5.24 1.97
N ILE A 88 -4.27 -4.38 1.79
CA ILE A 88 -4.06 -2.95 1.56
C ILE A 88 -4.99 -2.16 2.48
N VAL A 89 -4.47 -1.12 3.12
CA VAL A 89 -5.27 -0.14 3.86
C VAL A 89 -5.18 1.22 3.17
N GLN A 90 -6.33 1.85 2.95
CA GLN A 90 -6.43 3.15 2.30
C GLN A 90 -7.62 3.94 2.84
N PRO A 91 -7.64 5.28 2.68
CA PRO A 91 -8.76 6.09 3.19
C PRO A 91 -10.05 5.98 2.36
N GLY A 92 -9.96 5.65 1.06
CA GLY A 92 -11.11 5.69 0.17
C GLY A 92 -11.44 7.11 -0.30
N GLY A 93 -12.54 7.26 -1.02
CA GLY A 93 -13.04 8.55 -1.51
C GLY A 93 -12.87 8.76 -3.01
N SER A 94 -12.35 7.78 -3.74
CA SER A 94 -12.28 7.83 -5.20
C SER A 94 -13.60 7.37 -5.82
N MET A 95 -13.92 7.94 -6.97
CA MET A 95 -15.05 7.46 -7.79
C MET A 95 -14.82 6.03 -8.29
N ARG A 96 -13.59 5.54 -8.26
CA ARG A 96 -13.20 4.20 -8.71
C ARG A 96 -12.94 3.22 -7.57
N ASP A 97 -13.36 3.55 -6.35
CA ASP A 97 -13.15 2.66 -5.19
C ASP A 97 -13.73 1.26 -5.42
N ALA A 98 -14.92 1.16 -6.02
CA ALA A 98 -15.55 -0.14 -6.32
C ALA A 98 -14.70 -0.97 -7.29
N GLU A 99 -14.10 -0.36 -8.30
CA GLU A 99 -13.20 -1.02 -9.25
C GLU A 99 -11.93 -1.53 -8.55
N VAL A 100 -11.33 -0.69 -7.70
CA VAL A 100 -10.14 -1.06 -6.93
C VAL A 100 -10.46 -2.22 -5.99
N LEU A 101 -11.58 -2.16 -5.26
CA LEU A 101 -12.00 -3.22 -4.36
C LEU A 101 -12.23 -4.53 -5.10
N ALA A 102 -12.85 -4.49 -6.29
CA ALA A 102 -13.09 -5.67 -7.10
C ALA A 102 -11.78 -6.32 -7.55
N ASP A 103 -10.79 -5.54 -7.96
CA ASP A 103 -9.48 -6.06 -8.38
C ASP A 103 -8.71 -6.68 -7.23
N VAL A 104 -8.75 -6.07 -6.06
CA VAL A 104 -8.11 -6.60 -4.84
C VAL A 104 -8.77 -7.92 -4.45
N ASP A 105 -10.08 -7.99 -4.46
CA ASP A 105 -10.84 -9.19 -4.13
C ASP A 105 -10.55 -10.32 -5.13
N ALA A 106 -10.52 -10.01 -6.42
CA ALA A 106 -10.21 -10.99 -7.47
C ALA A 106 -8.80 -11.57 -7.33
N ALA A 107 -7.86 -10.83 -6.77
CA ALA A 107 -6.51 -11.31 -6.50
C ALA A 107 -6.40 -12.12 -5.19
N GLY A 108 -7.48 -12.27 -4.46
CA GLY A 108 -7.48 -12.98 -3.18
C GLY A 108 -6.88 -12.19 -2.02
N ALA A 109 -6.71 -10.88 -2.18
CA ALA A 109 -6.20 -10.01 -1.15
C ALA A 109 -7.33 -9.31 -0.39
N ALA A 110 -7.01 -8.67 0.73
CA ALA A 110 -7.95 -7.91 1.54
C ALA A 110 -7.72 -6.41 1.37
N MET A 111 -8.77 -5.62 1.52
CA MET A 111 -8.65 -4.16 1.54
C MET A 111 -9.47 -3.58 2.69
N LEU A 112 -8.84 -2.70 3.46
CA LEU A 112 -9.48 -1.94 4.53
C LEU A 112 -9.56 -0.48 4.12
N VAL A 113 -10.77 0.10 4.17
CA VAL A 113 -11.02 1.50 3.85
C VAL A 113 -11.31 2.24 5.15
N THR A 114 -10.46 3.21 5.50
CA THR A 114 -10.55 3.88 6.81
C THR A 114 -11.46 5.11 6.82
N GLY A 115 -11.66 5.74 5.67
CA GLY A 115 -12.39 7.00 5.58
C GLY A 115 -11.60 8.23 6.03
N THR A 116 -10.36 8.06 6.48
CA THR A 116 -9.51 9.15 6.98
C THR A 116 -8.27 9.31 6.12
N ARG A 117 -8.11 10.48 5.53
CA ARG A 117 -6.95 10.84 4.70
C ARG A 117 -5.79 11.34 5.54
N HIS A 118 -4.58 10.93 5.17
CA HIS A 118 -3.34 11.48 5.71
C HIS A 118 -2.55 12.13 4.58
N PHE A 119 -2.71 13.44 4.42
CA PHE A 119 -1.94 14.22 3.44
C PHE A 119 -0.88 15.04 4.13
N ARG A 120 0.35 14.94 3.61
CA ARG A 120 1.47 15.73 4.10
C ARG A 120 2.32 16.20 2.93
N HIS A 121 2.38 17.49 2.78
CA HIS A 121 3.10 18.14 1.70
C HIS A 121 4.44 18.70 2.16
#